data_a3f7714cc8e086ce2c8bb706f3ee701e
#
_entry.id   a3f7714cc8e086ce2c8bb706f3ee701e
#
_cell.length_a   1.000
_cell.length_b   1.000
_cell.length_c   1.000
_cell.angle_alpha   90.00
_cell.angle_beta   90.00
_cell.angle_gamma   90.00
#
_symmetry.space_group_name_H-M   'P 1'
#
loop_
_entity.id
_entity.type
_entity.pdbx_description
1 polymer ?
#
loop_
_entity_poly.entity_id
_entity_poly.type
_entity_poly.pdbx_seq_one_letter_code
_entity_poly.pdbx_strand_id
1 'polypeptide(L)'
;MILAVITGSNSDEYVAATASRLAKQMKFPVNLLYVIEVDRNYPLDMEGPKDTEKGEKALSQTEKIVREFKVKSKGEILQARFSGSAIISQSENIQAKLIVLAHKEQHSNNLYDNICGYVSSNAKCDVIMCVNSGK
;
A
#
# COMPACT_ATOMS: atom_id res chain seq x y z
N MET A 1 2.48 -4.82 -13.29
CA MET A 1 2.66 -4.97 -11.84
C MET A 1 1.36 -4.76 -11.09
N ILE A 2 1.26 -5.38 -9.93
CA ILE A 2 0.18 -5.11 -9.00
C ILE A 2 0.78 -4.35 -7.82
N LEU A 3 0.17 -3.21 -7.47
CA LEU A 3 0.59 -2.40 -6.33
C LEU A 3 -0.24 -2.77 -5.11
N ALA A 4 0.40 -3.26 -4.06
CA ALA A 4 -0.25 -3.59 -2.80
C ALA A 4 0.17 -2.57 -1.75
N VAL A 5 -0.79 -1.89 -1.14
CA VAL A 5 -0.54 -0.85 -0.14
C VAL A 5 -0.49 -1.50 1.24
N ILE A 6 0.64 -1.35 1.90
CA ILE A 6 0.92 -1.94 3.21
C ILE A 6 0.96 -0.82 4.24
N THR A 7 0.32 -1.01 5.38
CA THR A 7 0.12 0.06 6.36
C THR A 7 0.67 -0.27 7.76
N GLY A 8 1.17 -1.47 7.97
CA GLY A 8 1.62 -1.91 9.28
C GLY A 8 0.48 -2.35 10.19
N SER A 9 -0.70 -2.58 9.64
CA SER A 9 -1.89 -2.98 10.38
C SER A 9 -2.21 -4.47 10.14
N ASN A 10 -3.21 -4.97 10.87
CA ASN A 10 -3.64 -6.36 10.73
C ASN A 10 -4.20 -6.68 9.33
N SER A 11 -4.62 -5.67 8.59
CA SER A 11 -5.15 -5.86 7.23
C SER A 11 -4.08 -6.20 6.21
N ASP A 12 -2.81 -5.98 6.52
CA ASP A 12 -1.71 -6.19 5.58
C ASP A 12 -1.66 -7.64 5.07
N GLU A 13 -1.92 -8.61 5.93
CA GLU A 13 -1.91 -10.02 5.52
C GLU A 13 -2.95 -10.29 4.45
N TYR A 14 -4.14 -9.75 4.65
CA TYR A 14 -5.23 -9.93 3.70
C TYR A 14 -4.94 -9.24 2.38
N VAL A 15 -4.42 -8.01 2.44
CA VAL A 15 -4.05 -7.25 1.23
C VAL A 15 -2.96 -8.00 0.45
N ALA A 16 -1.92 -8.45 1.15
CA ALA A 16 -0.82 -9.18 0.50
C ALA A 16 -1.30 -10.49 -0.13
N ALA A 17 -2.16 -11.23 0.57
CA ALA A 17 -2.69 -12.49 0.04
C ALA A 17 -3.58 -12.26 -1.18
N THR A 18 -4.44 -11.25 -1.13
CA THR A 18 -5.32 -10.90 -2.25
C THR A 18 -4.49 -10.49 -3.47
N ALA A 19 -3.51 -9.61 -3.27
CA ALA A 19 -2.63 -9.18 -4.35
C ALA A 19 -1.86 -10.35 -4.95
N SER A 20 -1.38 -11.25 -4.09
CA SER A 20 -0.60 -12.40 -4.54
C SER A 20 -1.41 -13.40 -5.37
N ARG A 21 -2.65 -13.67 -4.95
CA ARG A 21 -3.52 -14.56 -5.72
C ARG A 21 -3.78 -14.01 -7.12
N LEU A 22 -4.08 -12.72 -7.19
CA LEU A 22 -4.32 -12.06 -8.47
C LEU A 22 -3.05 -11.97 -9.31
N ALA A 23 -1.93 -11.65 -8.68
CA ALA A 23 -0.64 -11.57 -9.37
C ALA A 23 -0.25 -12.92 -9.99
N LYS A 24 -0.48 -13.99 -9.24
CA LYS A 24 -0.17 -15.32 -9.75
C LYS A 24 -1.03 -15.66 -10.97
N GLN A 25 -2.31 -15.37 -10.91
CA GLN A 25 -3.23 -15.62 -12.01
C GLN A 25 -2.92 -14.75 -13.23
N MET A 26 -2.59 -13.48 -13.01
CA MET A 26 -2.31 -12.52 -14.07
C MET A 26 -0.86 -12.57 -14.56
N LYS A 27 0.00 -13.30 -13.85
CA LYS A 27 1.44 -13.43 -14.15
C LYS A 27 2.17 -12.11 -14.03
N PHE A 28 1.85 -11.34 -12.98
CA PHE A 28 2.52 -10.08 -12.67
C PHE A 28 3.27 -10.17 -11.34
N PRO A 29 4.37 -9.43 -11.19
CA PRO A 29 4.97 -9.25 -9.87
C PRO A 29 4.16 -8.28 -9.02
N VAL A 30 4.43 -8.28 -7.72
CA VAL A 30 3.77 -7.41 -6.74
C VAL A 30 4.76 -6.35 -6.27
N ASN A 31 4.34 -5.10 -6.24
CA ASN A 31 5.06 -4.03 -5.57
C ASN A 31 4.37 -3.78 -4.22
N LEU A 32 5.11 -3.98 -3.14
CA LEU A 32 4.60 -3.75 -1.78
C LEU A 32 5.04 -2.35 -1.36
N LEU A 33 4.09 -1.46 -1.19
CA LEU A 33 4.37 -0.04 -0.90
C LEU A 33 3.96 0.31 0.51
N TYR A 34 4.89 0.85 1.28
CA TYR A 34 4.64 1.43 2.58
C TYR A 34 4.93 2.93 2.51
N VAL A 35 3.96 3.77 2.88
CA VAL A 35 4.12 5.23 2.82
C VAL A 35 4.21 5.77 4.25
N ILE A 36 5.26 6.55 4.50
CA ILE A 36 5.42 7.29 5.75
C ILE A 36 4.93 8.71 5.50
N GLU A 37 3.87 9.11 6.21
CA GLU A 37 3.38 10.48 6.11
C GLU A 37 4.20 11.39 7.00
N VAL A 38 4.74 12.45 6.41
CA VAL A 38 5.57 13.42 7.11
C VAL A 38 4.78 14.70 7.33
N ASP A 39 4.72 15.15 8.58
CA ASP A 39 4.03 16.38 8.94
C ASP A 39 4.63 17.58 8.21
N ARG A 40 3.79 18.56 7.87
CA ARG A 40 4.22 19.78 7.15
C ARG A 40 5.27 20.57 7.90
N ASN A 41 5.34 20.42 9.22
CA ASN A 41 6.31 21.13 10.05
C ASN A 41 7.71 20.55 9.96
N TYR A 42 7.89 19.42 9.28
CA TYR A 42 9.18 18.75 9.16
C TYR A 42 9.61 18.65 7.69
N PRO A 43 10.92 18.62 7.44
CA PRO A 43 11.42 18.37 6.08
C PRO A 43 10.88 17.03 5.54
N LEU A 44 10.59 16.99 4.25
CA LEU A 44 10.01 15.78 3.63
C LEU A 44 10.96 14.59 3.70
N ASP A 45 12.26 14.84 3.67
CA ASP A 45 13.28 13.79 3.76
C ASP A 45 13.63 13.42 5.21
N MET A 46 12.95 14.01 6.19
CA MET A 46 13.18 13.68 7.59
C MET A 46 12.62 12.31 7.90
N GLU A 47 13.51 11.40 8.29
CA GLU A 47 13.16 10.01 8.53
C GLU A 47 13.27 9.70 10.02
N GLY A 48 12.14 9.34 10.63
CA GLY A 48 12.14 8.87 12.00
C GLY A 48 12.54 7.40 12.06
N PRO A 49 13.49 7.01 12.91
CA PRO A 49 13.91 5.60 12.98
C PRO A 49 12.77 4.63 13.23
N LYS A 50 11.80 5.01 14.06
CA LYS A 50 10.65 4.16 14.38
C LYS A 50 9.75 3.92 13.18
N ASP A 51 9.56 4.93 12.35
CA ASP A 51 8.71 4.82 11.16
C ASP A 51 9.34 3.89 10.13
N THR A 52 10.65 4.01 9.94
CA THR A 52 11.39 3.17 9.02
C THR A 52 11.40 1.72 9.50
N GLU A 53 11.65 1.49 10.78
CA GLU A 53 11.64 0.14 11.35
C GLU A 53 10.27 -0.51 11.19
N LYS A 54 9.20 0.23 11.46
CA LYS A 54 7.84 -0.26 11.30
C LYS A 54 7.55 -0.64 9.86
N GLY A 55 7.97 0.21 8.92
CA GLY A 55 7.80 -0.05 7.50
C GLY A 55 8.58 -1.27 7.04
N GLU A 56 9.84 -1.39 7.44
CA GLU A 56 10.68 -2.53 7.09
C GLU A 56 10.11 -3.84 7.63
N LYS A 57 9.61 -3.82 8.86
CA LYS A 57 8.97 -4.99 9.47
C LYS A 57 7.72 -5.39 8.72
N ALA A 58 6.86 -4.42 8.41
CA ALA A 58 5.62 -4.68 7.67
C ALA A 58 5.91 -5.26 6.29
N LEU A 59 6.89 -4.69 5.59
CA LEU A 59 7.27 -5.18 4.27
C LEU A 59 7.87 -6.58 4.35
N SER A 60 8.72 -6.84 5.35
CA SER A 60 9.31 -8.16 5.53
C SER A 60 8.26 -9.23 5.75
N GLN A 61 7.26 -8.93 6.57
CA GLN A 61 6.17 -9.87 6.85
C GLN A 61 5.31 -10.13 5.59
N THR A 62 5.01 -9.08 4.84
CA THR A 62 4.17 -9.24 3.64
C THR A 62 4.94 -9.87 2.48
N GLU A 63 6.25 -9.63 2.38
CA GLU A 63 7.08 -10.31 1.39
C GLU A 63 7.07 -11.84 1.58
N LYS A 64 7.05 -12.29 2.83
CA LYS A 64 6.95 -13.72 3.12
C LYS A 64 5.64 -14.30 2.59
N ILE A 65 4.54 -13.57 2.75
CA ILE A 65 3.24 -13.99 2.26
C ILE A 65 3.26 -14.11 0.74
N VAL A 66 3.77 -13.09 0.06
CA VAL A 66 3.85 -13.11 -1.41
C VAL A 66 4.71 -14.29 -1.88
N ARG A 67 5.81 -14.56 -1.18
CA ARG A 67 6.72 -15.66 -1.53
C ARG A 67 6.03 -17.03 -1.40
N GLU A 68 5.14 -17.19 -0.41
CA GLU A 68 4.38 -18.42 -0.24
C GLU A 68 3.49 -18.71 -1.45
N PHE A 69 3.05 -17.69 -2.15
CA PHE A 69 2.29 -17.81 -3.40
C PHE A 69 3.19 -18.02 -4.62
N LYS A 70 4.51 -18.03 -4.42
CA LYS A 70 5.52 -18.16 -5.49
C LYS A 70 5.43 -17.02 -6.50
N VAL A 71 5.20 -15.81 -5.99
CA VAL A 71 5.13 -14.58 -6.76
C VAL A 71 6.33 -13.71 -6.39
N LYS A 72 6.90 -13.02 -7.37
CA LYS A 72 7.99 -12.08 -7.12
C LYS A 72 7.44 -10.79 -6.56
N SER A 73 8.16 -10.21 -5.62
CA SER A 73 7.78 -8.93 -5.02
C SER A 73 8.97 -8.01 -4.85
N LYS A 74 8.66 -6.73 -4.76
CA LYS A 74 9.62 -5.69 -4.40
C LYS A 74 8.96 -4.78 -3.39
N GLY A 75 9.60 -4.57 -2.25
CA GLY A 75 9.10 -3.66 -1.23
C GLY A 75 9.73 -2.28 -1.37
N GLU A 76 8.93 -1.25 -1.17
CA GLU A 76 9.41 0.14 -1.21
C GLU A 76 8.79 0.94 -0.08
N ILE A 77 9.59 1.82 0.51
CA ILE A 77 9.14 2.79 1.50
C ILE A 77 9.26 4.18 0.90
N LEU A 78 8.19 4.92 0.89
CA LEU A 78 8.17 6.31 0.41
C LEU A 78 7.75 7.23 1.53
N GLN A 79 8.28 8.45 1.52
CA GLN A 79 7.88 9.53 2.40
C GLN A 79 7.04 10.52 1.62
N ALA A 80 5.92 10.97 2.20
CA ALA A 80 5.02 11.88 1.51
C ALA A 80 4.22 12.69 2.53
N ARG A 81 3.66 13.81 2.07
CA ARG A 81 2.74 14.60 2.89
C ARG A 81 1.37 13.95 2.99
N PHE A 82 0.98 13.24 1.94
CA PHE A 82 -0.31 12.56 1.86
C PHE A 82 -0.13 11.21 1.14
N SER A 83 -0.54 10.13 1.80
CA SER A 83 -0.37 8.78 1.28
C SER A 83 -1.11 8.56 -0.04
N GLY A 84 -2.30 9.12 -0.19
CA GLY A 84 -3.10 8.93 -1.40
C GLY A 84 -2.37 9.36 -2.66
N SER A 85 -1.76 10.55 -2.64
CA SER A 85 -1.03 11.04 -3.81
C SER A 85 0.24 10.22 -4.08
N ALA A 86 0.90 9.73 -3.02
CA ALA A 86 2.07 8.89 -3.17
C ALA A 86 1.71 7.55 -3.82
N ILE A 87 0.58 6.97 -3.43
CA ILE A 87 0.09 5.71 -4.01
C ILE A 87 -0.19 5.90 -5.50
N ILE A 88 -0.88 6.98 -5.87
CA ILE A 88 -1.18 7.27 -7.28
C ILE A 88 0.10 7.47 -8.08
N SER A 89 1.04 8.26 -7.56
CA SER A 89 2.32 8.48 -8.24
C SER A 89 3.08 7.18 -8.44
N GLN A 90 3.13 6.34 -7.42
CA GLN A 90 3.82 5.06 -7.52
C GLN A 90 3.15 4.14 -8.54
N SER A 91 1.82 4.10 -8.55
CA SER A 91 1.08 3.28 -9.50
C SER A 91 1.38 3.68 -10.95
N GLU A 92 1.52 4.96 -11.20
CA GLU A 92 1.88 5.46 -12.53
C GLU A 92 3.33 5.15 -12.87
N ASN A 93 4.24 5.33 -11.91
CA ASN A 93 5.67 5.06 -12.12
C ASN A 93 5.94 3.59 -12.47
N ILE A 94 5.27 2.67 -11.82
CA ILE A 94 5.46 1.23 -12.08
C ILE A 94 4.48 0.70 -13.12
N GLN A 95 3.64 1.54 -13.67
CA GLN A 95 2.60 1.14 -14.64
C GLN A 95 1.75 0.00 -14.08
N ALA A 96 1.24 0.21 -12.87
CA ALA A 96 0.43 -0.80 -12.20
C ALA A 96 -0.85 -1.06 -12.96
N LYS A 97 -1.22 -2.34 -13.05
CA LYS A 97 -2.49 -2.76 -13.65
C LYS A 97 -3.59 -2.83 -12.61
N LEU A 98 -3.22 -2.87 -11.34
CA LEU A 98 -4.16 -3.03 -10.25
C LEU A 98 -3.54 -2.45 -8.97
N ILE A 99 -4.36 -1.76 -8.18
CA ILE A 99 -3.99 -1.31 -6.84
C ILE A 99 -4.86 -2.08 -5.85
N VAL A 100 -4.24 -2.69 -4.85
CA VAL A 100 -4.95 -3.40 -3.78
C VAL A 100 -4.65 -2.69 -2.47
N LEU A 101 -5.68 -2.27 -1.76
CA LEU A 101 -5.53 -1.60 -0.48
C LEU A 101 -6.68 -1.98 0.45
N ALA A 102 -6.48 -1.76 1.74
CA ALA A 102 -7.53 -2.03 2.73
C ALA A 102 -8.39 -0.79 2.94
N HIS A 103 -9.69 -1.01 3.04
CA HIS A 103 -10.62 0.04 3.44
C HIS A 103 -10.73 0.02 4.96
N LYS A 104 -10.41 1.15 5.59
CA LYS A 104 -10.61 1.32 7.01
C LYS A 104 -11.85 2.16 7.24
N GLU A 105 -12.74 1.69 8.12
CA GLU A 105 -13.80 2.53 8.61
C GLU A 105 -13.17 3.70 9.36
N GLN A 106 -13.37 4.89 8.84
CA GLN A 106 -12.88 6.08 9.50
C GLN A 106 -14.05 6.78 10.15
N HIS A 107 -13.91 7.04 11.45
CA HIS A 107 -14.88 7.82 12.19
C HIS A 107 -14.70 9.32 11.97
N SER A 108 -13.74 9.68 11.15
CA SER A 108 -13.45 11.07 10.80
C SER A 108 -14.32 11.50 9.61
N ASN A 109 -14.95 12.66 9.74
CA ASN A 109 -15.68 13.28 8.63
C ASN A 109 -14.75 14.04 7.68
N ASN A 110 -13.44 13.92 7.88
CA ASN A 110 -12.47 14.61 7.05
C ASN A 110 -12.21 13.81 5.77
N LEU A 111 -12.60 14.38 4.64
CA LEU A 111 -12.41 13.75 3.32
C LEU A 111 -10.93 13.51 3.00
N TYR A 112 -10.03 14.30 3.60
CA TYR A 112 -8.59 14.15 3.35
C TYR A 112 -8.02 12.87 3.96
N ASP A 113 -8.70 12.29 4.95
CA ASP A 113 -8.25 11.05 5.56
C ASP A 113 -8.75 9.81 4.80
N ASN A 114 -9.57 10.01 3.78
CA ASN A 114 -10.12 8.91 3.00
C ASN A 114 -9.19 8.55 1.84
N ILE A 115 -8.16 7.79 2.15
CA ILE A 115 -7.18 7.33 1.16
C ILE A 115 -7.87 6.51 0.07
N CYS A 116 -8.78 5.63 0.45
CA CYS A 116 -9.50 4.80 -0.52
C CYS A 116 -10.32 5.62 -1.50
N GLY A 117 -11.01 6.65 -1.02
CA GLY A 117 -11.77 7.56 -1.88
C GLY A 117 -10.86 8.32 -2.84
N TYR A 118 -9.75 8.81 -2.34
CA TYR A 118 -8.78 9.52 -3.18
C TYR A 118 -8.20 8.60 -4.26
N VAL A 119 -7.76 7.41 -3.86
CA VAL A 119 -7.16 6.46 -4.79
C VAL A 119 -8.16 6.02 -5.85
N SER A 120 -9.39 5.68 -5.45
CA SER A 120 -10.41 5.23 -6.41
C SER A 120 -10.81 6.33 -7.39
N SER A 121 -10.77 7.59 -6.95
CA SER A 121 -11.12 8.73 -7.82
C SER A 121 -10.01 9.13 -8.78
N ASN A 122 -8.76 8.84 -8.45
CA ASN A 122 -7.61 9.33 -9.21
C ASN A 122 -6.80 8.24 -9.92
N ALA A 123 -7.06 6.98 -9.62
CA ALA A 123 -6.31 5.88 -10.24
C ALA A 123 -6.63 5.75 -11.72
N LYS A 124 -5.61 5.43 -12.49
CA LYS A 124 -5.73 5.14 -13.93
C LYS A 124 -5.78 3.66 -14.22
N CYS A 125 -5.90 2.85 -13.17
CA CYS A 125 -6.01 1.40 -13.27
C CYS A 125 -7.11 0.91 -12.33
N ASP A 126 -7.37 -0.39 -12.33
CA ASP A 126 -8.36 -0.98 -11.44
C ASP A 126 -7.90 -0.89 -9.99
N VAL A 127 -8.86 -0.76 -9.08
CA VAL A 127 -8.61 -0.65 -7.64
C VAL A 127 -9.47 -1.67 -6.93
N ILE A 128 -8.84 -2.48 -6.08
CA ILE A 128 -9.55 -3.40 -5.20
C ILE A 128 -9.39 -2.92 -3.76
N MET A 129 -10.52 -2.66 -3.12
CA MET A 129 -10.56 -2.29 -1.71
C MET A 129 -10.97 -3.51 -0.89
N CYS A 130 -10.07 -3.95 -0.02
CA CYS A 130 -10.34 -5.06 0.87
C CYS A 130 -11.14 -4.55 2.07
N VAL A 131 -12.39 -4.98 2.15
CA VAL A 131 -13.31 -4.56 3.21
C VAL A 131 -13.39 -5.66 4.26
N ASN A 132 -13.47 -5.25 5.53
CA ASN A 132 -13.53 -6.17 6.68
C ASN A 132 -12.25 -7.01 6.85
N SER A 133 -11.16 -6.59 6.21
CA SER A 133 -9.87 -7.22 6.42
C SER A 133 -9.38 -6.94 7.84
N GLY A 134 -8.79 -7.93 8.50
CA GLY A 134 -8.29 -7.78 9.85
C GLY A 134 -9.30 -8.11 10.95
N LYS A 135 -10.45 -8.63 10.59
CA LYS A 135 -11.41 -9.18 11.57
C LYS A 135 -11.06 -10.60 11.94
#